data_d28ffec35b29e0a3191eca4b9e268330
#
_entry.id   d28ffec35b29e0a3191eca4b9e268330
#
_cell.length_a   1.000
_cell.length_b   1.000
_cell.length_c   1.000
_cell.angle_alpha   90.00
_cell.angle_beta   90.00
_cell.angle_gamma   90.00
#
_symmetry.space_group_name_H-M   'P 1'
#
loop_
_entity.id
_entity.type
_entity.pdbx_description
1 polymer ?
#
loop_
_entity_poly.entity_id
_entity_poly.type
_entity_poly.pdbx_seq_one_letter_code
_entity_poly.pdbx_strand_id
1 'polypeptide(L)'
;MLCDDGEIELNTPRDRENTFEPQLIKKHQTRITQMDSQILSLYAKGMTTREIVATFKEMYDADVSSSLISKVTDAVKEQVTERQKRQLDSLYPIVYMDCIVVKVRENGSVINKAVFLTLGINTEGQKELLGMWLAENEGEKFWLSVLTELKNRGLQDILIACVDGLKGFPDAINSVFPQTHIQLCSIHMVRNSLKYVAGKDYKAVTSGLKTVYQAPTEDTALMAMDAFAKVRDDKYPQISKSWRAHRENLNTLFSLPPDIRKAIYTTNAIESLNSVIRAAIKKRKVFPTDDSVRKVIYLAIKDASKNGVCRSRTGGWR
;
A
#
# COMPACT_ATOMS: atom_id res chain seq x y z
N MET A 1 0.16 -37.55 6.63
CA MET A 1 -0.59 -36.30 6.46
C MET A 1 0.11 -35.20 7.27
N LEU A 2 0.39 -34.05 6.66
CA LEU A 2 1.04 -32.94 7.38
C LEU A 2 0.01 -32.12 8.17
N CYS A 3 0.29 -31.90 9.45
CA CYS A 3 -0.49 -31.03 10.34
C CYS A 3 0.42 -30.11 11.15
N ASP A 4 -0.17 -29.25 12.00
CA ASP A 4 0.57 -28.26 12.79
C ASP A 4 1.49 -28.89 13.85
N ASP A 5 1.22 -30.14 14.26
CA ASP A 5 2.00 -30.88 15.25
C ASP A 5 2.97 -31.90 14.62
N GLY A 6 3.21 -31.81 13.28
CA GLY A 6 4.09 -32.70 12.55
C GLY A 6 3.36 -33.65 11.58
N GLU A 7 3.99 -34.74 11.24
CA GLU A 7 3.41 -35.73 10.30
C GLU A 7 2.54 -36.76 11.05
N ILE A 8 1.25 -36.84 10.70
CA ILE A 8 0.33 -37.83 11.27
C ILE A 8 0.10 -38.93 10.25
N GLU A 9 0.33 -40.18 10.62
CA GLU A 9 -0.05 -41.34 9.86
C GLU A 9 -1.54 -41.64 10.06
N LEU A 10 -2.32 -41.51 8.98
CA LEU A 10 -3.76 -41.77 9.02
C LEU A 10 -4.04 -43.13 8.36
N ASN A 11 -4.50 -44.06 9.14
CA ASN A 11 -4.96 -45.35 8.66
C ASN A 11 -6.42 -45.20 8.24
N THR A 12 -6.66 -44.96 6.95
CA THR A 12 -8.01 -44.83 6.40
C THR A 12 -8.51 -46.19 5.93
N PRO A 13 -9.59 -46.77 6.53
CA PRO A 13 -10.18 -48.02 6.07
C PRO A 13 -10.72 -47.84 4.64
N ARG A 14 -10.50 -48.84 3.81
CA ARG A 14 -11.05 -48.89 2.44
C ARG A 14 -12.53 -49.24 2.49
N ASP A 15 -13.38 -48.32 2.08
CA ASP A 15 -14.78 -48.60 1.75
C ASP A 15 -14.87 -49.30 0.37
N ARG A 16 -15.36 -50.50 0.34
CA ARG A 16 -15.47 -51.31 -0.91
C ARG A 16 -16.51 -50.75 -1.87
N GLU A 17 -17.53 -50.06 -1.36
CA GLU A 17 -18.64 -49.51 -2.14
C GLU A 17 -18.44 -48.03 -2.48
N ASN A 18 -17.37 -47.41 -1.97
CA ASN A 18 -16.99 -45.98 -2.17
C ASN A 18 -18.09 -44.96 -1.79
N THR A 19 -18.98 -45.34 -0.88
CA THR A 19 -20.13 -44.55 -0.45
C THR A 19 -19.79 -43.62 0.75
N PHE A 20 -18.70 -43.94 1.46
CA PHE A 20 -18.29 -43.16 2.61
C PHE A 20 -17.58 -41.85 2.20
N GLU A 21 -18.16 -40.69 2.54
CA GLU A 21 -17.50 -39.41 2.45
C GLU A 21 -17.02 -38.95 3.85
N PRO A 22 -15.68 -38.89 4.05
CA PRO A 22 -15.14 -38.45 5.33
C PRO A 22 -15.45 -36.96 5.54
N GLN A 23 -16.05 -36.62 6.69
CA GLN A 23 -16.45 -35.24 6.99
C GLN A 23 -15.32 -34.40 7.59
N LEU A 24 -14.40 -35.01 8.34
CA LEU A 24 -13.29 -34.30 8.99
C LEU A 24 -12.10 -34.06 8.06
N ILE A 25 -11.79 -35.01 7.20
CA ILE A 25 -10.67 -34.97 6.25
C ILE A 25 -11.19 -35.48 4.92
N LYS A 26 -11.17 -34.61 3.91
CA LYS A 26 -11.65 -34.98 2.55
C LYS A 26 -10.76 -36.02 1.90
N LYS A 27 -11.33 -36.88 1.01
CA LYS A 27 -10.56 -37.82 0.18
C LYS A 27 -9.42 -37.06 -0.51
N HIS A 28 -8.21 -37.63 -0.50
CA HIS A 28 -7.00 -37.05 -1.07
C HIS A 28 -6.49 -35.75 -0.42
N GLN A 29 -7.01 -35.39 0.75
CA GLN A 29 -6.47 -34.26 1.51
C GLN A 29 -5.16 -34.68 2.17
N THR A 30 -4.07 -34.03 1.78
CA THR A 30 -2.71 -34.33 2.27
C THR A 30 -2.26 -33.42 3.41
N ARG A 31 -3.07 -32.39 3.75
CA ARG A 31 -2.73 -31.38 4.76
C ARG A 31 -3.97 -30.73 5.38
N ILE A 32 -3.80 -30.16 6.56
CA ILE A 32 -4.83 -29.42 7.29
C ILE A 32 -4.77 -27.94 6.88
N THR A 33 -5.93 -27.29 6.83
CA THR A 33 -6.13 -25.91 6.34
C THR A 33 -5.35 -24.83 7.13
N GLN A 34 -4.99 -25.10 8.40
CA GLN A 34 -4.21 -24.21 9.24
C GLN A 34 -2.79 -23.99 8.73
N MET A 35 -2.14 -25.02 8.18
CA MET A 35 -0.80 -24.94 7.59
C MET A 35 -0.74 -23.95 6.42
N ASP A 36 -1.76 -23.93 5.54
CA ASP A 36 -1.83 -22.98 4.45
C ASP A 36 -1.95 -21.53 4.99
N SER A 37 -2.72 -21.34 6.06
CA SER A 37 -2.86 -20.04 6.73
C SER A 37 -1.56 -19.56 7.36
N GLN A 38 -0.77 -20.45 7.95
CA GLN A 38 0.55 -20.14 8.51
C GLN A 38 1.55 -19.78 7.41
N ILE A 39 1.59 -20.57 6.31
CA ILE A 39 2.43 -20.26 5.15
C ILE A 39 2.11 -18.86 4.62
N LEU A 40 0.82 -18.53 4.44
CA LEU A 40 0.39 -17.22 3.96
C LEU A 40 0.76 -16.09 4.94
N SER A 41 0.65 -16.33 6.25
CA SER A 41 1.03 -15.36 7.28
C SER A 41 2.54 -15.08 7.29
N LEU A 42 3.38 -16.11 7.21
CA LEU A 42 4.83 -15.97 7.13
C LEU A 42 5.25 -15.26 5.84
N TYR A 43 4.60 -15.61 4.72
CA TYR A 43 4.85 -14.96 3.44
C TYR A 43 4.43 -13.47 3.45
N ALA A 44 3.31 -13.13 4.10
CA ALA A 44 2.85 -11.75 4.32
C ALA A 44 3.86 -10.92 5.12
N LYS A 45 4.56 -11.54 6.07
CA LYS A 45 5.64 -10.92 6.87
C LYS A 45 6.95 -10.76 6.10
N GLY A 46 6.97 -11.11 4.79
CA GLY A 46 8.09 -10.92 3.88
C GLY A 46 9.09 -12.08 3.86
N MET A 47 8.81 -13.21 4.50
CA MET A 47 9.71 -14.38 4.44
C MET A 47 9.74 -14.97 3.03
N THR A 48 10.93 -15.40 2.61
CA THR A 48 11.12 -16.13 1.35
C THR A 48 10.61 -17.56 1.48
N THR A 49 10.38 -18.24 0.34
CA THR A 49 9.99 -19.67 0.34
C THR A 49 10.99 -20.54 1.08
N ARG A 50 12.29 -20.26 0.96
CA ARG A 50 13.36 -21.01 1.65
C ARG A 50 13.32 -20.79 3.17
N GLU A 51 13.13 -19.56 3.61
CA GLU A 51 13.00 -19.25 5.05
C GLU A 51 11.76 -19.91 5.64
N ILE A 52 10.64 -19.96 4.90
CA ILE A 52 9.43 -20.65 5.35
C ILE A 52 9.68 -22.15 5.48
N VAL A 53 10.36 -22.78 4.51
CA VAL A 53 10.78 -24.19 4.60
C VAL A 53 11.59 -24.44 5.88
N ALA A 54 12.61 -23.62 6.12
CA ALA A 54 13.45 -23.74 7.30
C ALA A 54 12.66 -23.57 8.61
N THR A 55 11.75 -22.59 8.65
CA THR A 55 10.90 -22.33 9.82
C THR A 55 9.98 -23.52 10.11
N PHE A 56 9.37 -24.13 9.08
CA PHE A 56 8.52 -25.32 9.29
C PHE A 56 9.32 -26.52 9.78
N LYS A 57 10.54 -26.71 9.27
CA LYS A 57 11.43 -27.77 9.75
C LYS A 57 11.87 -27.55 11.20
N GLU A 58 12.19 -26.31 11.57
CA GLU A 58 12.66 -25.96 12.91
C GLU A 58 11.54 -26.03 13.96
N MET A 59 10.34 -25.51 13.64
CA MET A 59 9.26 -25.37 14.62
C MET A 59 8.36 -26.62 14.72
N TYR A 60 8.21 -27.35 13.63
CA TYR A 60 7.24 -28.45 13.54
C TYR A 60 7.83 -29.79 13.08
N ASP A 61 9.18 -29.84 12.88
CA ASP A 61 9.87 -30.96 12.26
C ASP A 61 9.21 -31.46 10.93
N ALA A 62 8.51 -30.54 10.25
CA ALA A 62 7.75 -30.85 9.05
C ALA A 62 8.56 -30.51 7.79
N ASP A 63 8.67 -31.48 6.88
CA ASP A 63 9.32 -31.31 5.59
C ASP A 63 8.36 -30.71 4.56
N VAL A 64 8.42 -29.40 4.39
CA VAL A 64 7.60 -28.64 3.45
C VAL A 64 8.44 -28.26 2.24
N SER A 65 7.99 -28.59 1.03
CA SER A 65 8.71 -28.24 -0.18
C SER A 65 8.49 -26.78 -0.60
N SER A 66 9.52 -26.15 -1.20
CA SER A 66 9.39 -24.80 -1.77
C SER A 66 8.30 -24.72 -2.86
N SER A 67 8.06 -25.80 -3.57
CA SER A 67 6.98 -25.91 -4.57
C SER A 67 5.60 -25.87 -3.93
N LEU A 68 5.41 -26.51 -2.77
CA LEU A 68 4.17 -26.43 -2.02
C LEU A 68 3.89 -24.99 -1.56
N ILE A 69 4.89 -24.30 -0.98
CA ILE A 69 4.76 -22.91 -0.57
C ILE A 69 4.39 -22.01 -1.76
N SER A 70 5.03 -22.24 -2.90
CA SER A 70 4.67 -21.52 -4.13
C SER A 70 3.24 -21.78 -4.55
N LYS A 71 2.76 -23.04 -4.53
CA LYS A 71 1.38 -23.40 -4.86
C LYS A 71 0.37 -22.73 -3.91
N VAL A 72 0.62 -22.77 -2.61
CA VAL A 72 -0.24 -22.13 -1.60
C VAL A 72 -0.32 -20.61 -1.82
N THR A 73 0.83 -19.97 -2.07
CA THR A 73 0.88 -18.53 -2.32
C THR A 73 0.35 -18.14 -3.70
N ASP A 74 0.37 -19.04 -4.69
CA ASP A 74 -0.18 -18.80 -6.03
C ASP A 74 -1.72 -18.75 -6.03
N ALA A 75 -2.38 -19.47 -5.14
CA ALA A 75 -3.83 -19.39 -4.96
C ALA A 75 -4.32 -17.95 -4.60
N VAL A 76 -3.41 -17.09 -4.15
CA VAL A 76 -3.71 -15.68 -3.86
C VAL A 76 -3.82 -14.84 -5.16
N LYS A 77 -3.27 -15.26 -6.29
CA LYS A 77 -3.30 -14.52 -7.56
C LYS A 77 -4.71 -14.22 -8.05
N GLU A 78 -5.60 -15.19 -7.93
CA GLU A 78 -7.01 -15.04 -8.31
C GLU A 78 -7.68 -13.95 -7.46
N GLN A 79 -7.44 -13.96 -6.14
CA GLN A 79 -7.96 -12.97 -5.21
C GLN A 79 -7.41 -11.55 -5.51
N VAL A 80 -6.14 -11.44 -5.90
CA VAL A 80 -5.54 -10.16 -6.33
C VAL A 80 -6.24 -9.65 -7.58
N THR A 81 -6.45 -10.52 -8.56
CA THR A 81 -7.09 -10.17 -9.84
C THR A 81 -8.56 -9.79 -9.64
N GLU A 82 -9.30 -10.55 -8.85
CA GLU A 82 -10.71 -10.27 -8.53
C GLU A 82 -10.84 -8.91 -7.84
N ARG A 83 -9.98 -8.65 -6.83
CA ARG A 83 -9.97 -7.38 -6.13
C ARG A 83 -9.63 -6.20 -7.04
N GLN A 84 -8.68 -6.39 -7.95
CA GLN A 84 -8.29 -5.35 -8.91
C GLN A 84 -9.42 -5.02 -9.89
N LYS A 85 -10.28 -6.00 -10.22
CA LYS A 85 -11.40 -5.83 -11.15
C LYS A 85 -12.72 -5.47 -10.49
N ARG A 86 -12.80 -5.45 -9.15
CA ARG A 86 -14.06 -5.19 -8.46
C ARG A 86 -14.64 -3.82 -8.82
N GLN A 87 -15.95 -3.74 -8.84
CA GLN A 87 -16.67 -2.47 -8.99
C GLN A 87 -16.40 -1.57 -7.76
N LEU A 88 -16.24 -0.29 -7.99
CA LEU A 88 -16.01 0.73 -6.98
C LEU A 88 -17.31 1.48 -6.69
N ASP A 89 -17.36 2.14 -5.54
CA ASP A 89 -18.42 3.12 -5.26
C ASP A 89 -18.28 4.30 -6.22
N SER A 90 -19.39 4.96 -6.50
CA SER A 90 -19.40 6.11 -7.41
C SER A 90 -18.68 7.33 -6.84
N LEU A 91 -18.58 7.45 -5.52
CA LEU A 91 -17.97 8.58 -4.83
C LEU A 91 -17.01 8.10 -3.73
N TYR A 92 -15.80 8.64 -3.75
CA TYR A 92 -14.87 8.58 -2.62
C TYR A 92 -14.50 10.00 -2.18
N PRO A 93 -14.91 10.43 -0.98
CA PRO A 93 -14.60 11.76 -0.45
C PRO A 93 -13.10 12.06 -0.43
N ILE A 94 -12.27 11.10 -0.06
CA ILE A 94 -10.81 11.27 -0.04
C ILE A 94 -10.16 10.06 -0.72
N VAL A 95 -9.26 10.34 -1.66
CA VAL A 95 -8.43 9.34 -2.32
C VAL A 95 -6.97 9.69 -2.14
N TYR A 96 -6.19 8.76 -1.62
CA TYR A 96 -4.73 8.86 -1.52
C TYR A 96 -4.09 8.06 -2.64
N MET A 97 -3.09 8.64 -3.28
CA MET A 97 -2.30 8.00 -4.33
C MET A 97 -0.82 8.17 -4.01
N ASP A 98 -0.10 7.07 -3.96
CA ASP A 98 1.32 7.03 -3.61
C ASP A 98 2.01 5.85 -4.29
N CYS A 99 3.33 5.84 -4.30
CA CYS A 99 4.08 4.73 -4.83
C CYS A 99 5.20 4.26 -3.89
N ILE A 100 5.56 2.99 -4.05
CA ILE A 100 6.68 2.36 -3.36
C ILE A 100 7.58 1.70 -4.39
N VAL A 101 8.88 2.03 -4.36
CA VAL A 101 9.86 1.41 -5.26
C VAL A 101 10.31 0.07 -4.69
N VAL A 102 10.32 -0.95 -5.53
CA VAL A 102 10.80 -2.31 -5.26
C VAL A 102 11.86 -2.71 -6.29
N LYS A 103 12.71 -3.67 -5.93
CA LYS A 103 13.67 -4.26 -6.87
C LYS A 103 13.16 -5.60 -7.36
N VAL A 104 13.09 -5.77 -8.66
CA VAL A 104 12.60 -6.99 -9.32
C VAL A 104 13.65 -7.51 -10.27
N ARG A 105 13.79 -8.84 -10.35
CA ARG A 105 14.65 -9.49 -11.33
C ARG A 105 13.89 -9.66 -12.64
N GLU A 106 14.44 -9.14 -13.71
CA GLU A 106 13.88 -9.23 -15.04
C GLU A 106 15.01 -9.42 -16.07
N ASN A 107 14.88 -10.40 -16.96
CA ASN A 107 15.86 -10.70 -17.99
C ASN A 107 17.33 -10.79 -17.49
N GLY A 108 17.54 -11.41 -16.32
CA GLY A 108 18.85 -11.55 -15.70
C GLY A 108 19.36 -10.32 -14.93
N SER A 109 18.72 -9.17 -15.07
CA SER A 109 19.08 -7.91 -14.40
C SER A 109 18.15 -7.60 -13.23
N VAL A 110 18.60 -6.73 -12.32
CA VAL A 110 17.79 -6.22 -11.23
C VAL A 110 17.39 -4.79 -11.55
N ILE A 111 16.10 -4.56 -11.75
CA ILE A 111 15.53 -3.25 -12.07
C ILE A 111 14.67 -2.72 -10.93
N ASN A 112 14.52 -1.40 -10.86
CA ASN A 112 13.58 -0.77 -9.96
C ASN A 112 12.21 -0.71 -10.64
N LYS A 113 11.16 -1.15 -9.94
CA LYS A 113 9.76 -0.96 -10.36
C LYS A 113 9.00 -0.19 -9.29
N ALA A 114 8.09 0.66 -9.72
CA ALA A 114 7.17 1.38 -8.83
C ALA A 114 5.89 0.58 -8.64
N VAL A 115 5.50 0.39 -7.38
CA VAL A 115 4.18 -0.14 -7.00
C VAL A 115 3.30 1.03 -6.66
N PHE A 116 2.34 1.30 -7.49
CA PHE A 116 1.35 2.37 -7.32
C PHE A 116 0.19 1.86 -6.50
N LEU A 117 -0.19 2.62 -5.51
CA LEU A 117 -1.25 2.29 -4.57
C LEU A 117 -2.28 3.41 -4.56
N THR A 118 -3.54 3.04 -4.67
CA THR A 118 -4.65 3.98 -4.50
C THR A 118 -5.54 3.51 -3.36
N LEU A 119 -5.67 4.33 -2.33
CA LEU A 119 -6.48 4.09 -1.14
C LEU A 119 -7.60 5.13 -1.09
N GLY A 120 -8.86 4.69 -1.04
CA GLY A 120 -10.03 5.54 -0.88
C GLY A 120 -10.56 5.52 0.55
N ILE A 121 -11.14 6.63 0.98
CA ILE A 121 -12.05 6.70 2.13
C ILE A 121 -13.45 6.85 1.54
N ASN A 122 -14.33 5.88 1.83
CA ASN A 122 -15.70 5.90 1.36
C ASN A 122 -16.58 6.83 2.20
N THR A 123 -17.85 6.98 1.83
CA THR A 123 -18.82 7.84 2.53
C THR A 123 -19.13 7.40 3.96
N GLU A 124 -18.82 6.15 4.31
CA GLU A 124 -18.92 5.61 5.68
C GLU A 124 -17.63 5.83 6.51
N GLY A 125 -16.62 6.52 5.95
CA GLY A 125 -15.34 6.75 6.60
C GLY A 125 -14.41 5.51 6.62
N GLN A 126 -14.73 4.47 5.86
CA GLN A 126 -13.92 3.25 5.81
C GLN A 126 -12.81 3.39 4.78
N LYS A 127 -11.63 2.86 5.12
CA LYS A 127 -10.46 2.85 4.26
C LYS A 127 -10.48 1.63 3.35
N GLU A 128 -10.40 1.83 2.04
CA GLU A 128 -10.41 0.78 1.04
C GLU A 128 -9.25 0.89 0.06
N LEU A 129 -8.54 -0.21 -0.18
CA LEU A 129 -7.58 -0.27 -1.29
C LEU A 129 -8.37 -0.34 -2.60
N LEU A 130 -8.28 0.70 -3.43
CA LEU A 130 -8.95 0.77 -4.73
C LEU A 130 -8.19 0.03 -5.81
N GLY A 131 -6.87 -0.01 -5.72
CA GLY A 131 -6.04 -0.77 -6.66
C GLY A 131 -4.55 -0.73 -6.34
N MET A 132 -3.84 -1.63 -7.02
CA MET A 132 -2.39 -1.76 -6.97
C MET A 132 -1.86 -2.07 -8.36
N TRP A 133 -0.96 -1.24 -8.86
CA TRP A 133 -0.35 -1.40 -10.19
C TRP A 133 1.17 -1.44 -10.05
N LEU A 134 1.81 -2.15 -10.96
CA LEU A 134 3.26 -2.27 -11.01
C LEU A 134 3.75 -1.79 -12.38
N ALA A 135 4.65 -0.82 -12.41
CA ALA A 135 5.26 -0.28 -13.62
C ALA A 135 6.73 0.09 -13.41
N GLU A 136 7.48 0.20 -14.50
CA GLU A 136 8.89 0.58 -14.46
C GLU A 136 9.10 2.07 -14.26
N ASN A 137 8.18 2.88 -14.79
CA ASN A 137 8.28 4.33 -14.77
C ASN A 137 7.05 4.99 -14.16
N GLU A 138 7.31 5.98 -13.31
CA GLU A 138 6.32 6.92 -12.82
C GLU A 138 6.16 8.04 -13.85
N GLY A 139 5.04 8.08 -14.56
CA GLY A 139 4.76 9.12 -15.51
C GLY A 139 3.30 9.53 -15.53
N GLU A 140 3.03 10.73 -16.00
CA GLU A 140 1.70 11.28 -16.20
C GLU A 140 0.77 10.31 -16.97
N LYS A 141 1.28 9.71 -18.05
CA LYS A 141 0.52 8.73 -18.86
C LYS A 141 0.11 7.49 -18.08
N PHE A 142 0.95 7.05 -17.15
CA PHE A 142 0.63 5.89 -16.31
C PHE A 142 -0.48 6.24 -15.33
N TRP A 143 -0.36 7.38 -14.63
CA TRP A 143 -1.41 7.84 -13.73
C TRP A 143 -2.74 8.11 -14.46
N LEU A 144 -2.69 8.64 -15.67
CA LEU A 144 -3.89 8.79 -16.50
C LEU A 144 -4.55 7.44 -16.76
N SER A 145 -3.78 6.39 -17.05
CA SER A 145 -4.33 5.04 -17.24
C SER A 145 -4.95 4.47 -15.96
N VAL A 146 -4.31 4.67 -14.80
CA VAL A 146 -4.82 4.26 -13.49
C VAL A 146 -6.15 4.96 -13.18
N LEU A 147 -6.21 6.27 -13.35
CA LEU A 147 -7.43 7.06 -13.09
C LEU A 147 -8.57 6.67 -14.03
N THR A 148 -8.27 6.41 -15.32
CA THR A 148 -9.22 5.92 -16.30
C THR A 148 -9.75 4.52 -15.92
N GLU A 149 -8.87 3.62 -15.46
CA GLU A 149 -9.29 2.31 -14.96
C GLU A 149 -10.22 2.43 -13.75
N LEU A 150 -9.90 3.30 -12.78
CA LEU A 150 -10.79 3.54 -11.63
C LEU A 150 -12.16 4.05 -12.07
N LYS A 151 -12.21 4.95 -13.06
CA LYS A 151 -13.47 5.45 -13.64
C LYS A 151 -14.25 4.35 -14.33
N ASN A 152 -13.59 3.49 -15.10
CA ASN A 152 -14.23 2.34 -15.76
C ASN A 152 -14.77 1.31 -14.76
N ARG A 153 -14.21 1.24 -13.57
CA ARG A 153 -14.68 0.40 -12.46
C ARG A 153 -15.81 1.03 -11.64
N GLY A 154 -16.34 2.18 -12.05
CA GLY A 154 -17.52 2.81 -11.45
C GLY A 154 -17.26 4.07 -10.62
N LEU A 155 -16.00 4.44 -10.36
CA LEU A 155 -15.66 5.69 -9.66
C LEU A 155 -16.02 6.89 -10.56
N GLN A 156 -16.98 7.68 -10.13
CA GLN A 156 -17.45 8.85 -10.89
C GLN A 156 -16.87 10.15 -10.34
N ASP A 157 -16.65 10.24 -9.03
CA ASP A 157 -16.19 11.46 -8.40
C ASP A 157 -15.24 11.23 -7.22
N ILE A 158 -14.31 12.17 -7.08
CA ILE A 158 -13.34 12.27 -5.96
C ILE A 158 -13.40 13.71 -5.46
N LEU A 159 -13.74 13.92 -4.17
CA LEU A 159 -13.76 15.30 -3.66
C LEU A 159 -12.33 15.81 -3.42
N ILE A 160 -11.49 15.00 -2.78
CA ILE A 160 -10.11 15.37 -2.44
C ILE A 160 -9.16 14.27 -2.86
N ALA A 161 -8.20 14.57 -3.72
CA ALA A 161 -7.10 13.69 -4.09
C ALA A 161 -5.82 14.10 -3.36
N CYS A 162 -5.34 13.25 -2.46
CA CYS A 162 -4.08 13.45 -1.75
C CYS A 162 -2.96 12.74 -2.51
N VAL A 163 -2.01 13.51 -3.05
CA VAL A 163 -0.95 13.00 -3.94
C VAL A 163 0.43 13.48 -3.50
N ASP A 164 1.48 12.81 -3.98
CA ASP A 164 2.82 13.36 -3.91
C ASP A 164 3.03 14.46 -4.98
N GLY A 165 4.12 15.20 -4.87
CA GLY A 165 4.42 16.31 -5.77
C GLY A 165 5.00 15.89 -7.12
N LEU A 166 4.60 14.76 -7.70
CA LEU A 166 5.04 14.33 -9.03
C LEU A 166 4.52 15.27 -10.12
N LYS A 167 5.41 15.68 -11.01
CA LYS A 167 5.08 16.56 -12.14
C LYS A 167 4.05 15.88 -13.07
N GLY A 168 3.02 16.63 -13.48
CA GLY A 168 1.96 16.13 -14.36
C GLY A 168 0.87 15.32 -13.68
N PHE A 169 1.00 15.00 -12.40
CA PHE A 169 -0.03 14.26 -11.67
C PHE A 169 -1.33 15.08 -11.48
N PRO A 170 -1.27 16.36 -11.08
CA PRO A 170 -2.45 17.20 -11.04
C PRO A 170 -3.18 17.26 -12.39
N ASP A 171 -2.46 17.37 -13.50
CA ASP A 171 -3.04 17.45 -14.85
C ASP A 171 -3.75 16.14 -15.23
N ALA A 172 -3.17 14.99 -14.87
CA ALA A 172 -3.81 13.70 -15.07
C ALA A 172 -5.12 13.57 -14.27
N ILE A 173 -5.15 14.03 -13.01
CA ILE A 173 -6.36 14.02 -12.18
C ILE A 173 -7.43 14.93 -12.79
N ASN A 174 -7.08 16.17 -13.13
CA ASN A 174 -8.00 17.15 -13.69
C ASN A 174 -8.61 16.69 -15.02
N SER A 175 -7.87 15.91 -15.83
CA SER A 175 -8.41 15.38 -17.09
C SER A 175 -9.46 14.29 -16.90
N VAL A 176 -9.43 13.53 -15.81
CA VAL A 176 -10.38 12.43 -15.55
C VAL A 176 -11.47 12.85 -14.56
N PHE A 177 -11.08 13.60 -13.52
CA PHE A 177 -11.92 14.08 -12.42
C PHE A 177 -11.76 15.60 -12.24
N PRO A 178 -12.36 16.43 -13.12
CA PRO A 178 -12.12 17.88 -13.17
C PRO A 178 -12.60 18.65 -11.94
N GLN A 179 -13.50 18.09 -11.15
CA GLN A 179 -14.03 18.72 -9.93
C GLN A 179 -13.24 18.37 -8.66
N THR A 180 -12.21 17.55 -8.80
CA THR A 180 -11.41 17.08 -7.66
C THR A 180 -10.50 18.18 -7.12
N HIS A 181 -10.56 18.43 -5.83
CA HIS A 181 -9.58 19.25 -5.14
C HIS A 181 -8.29 18.47 -4.91
N ILE A 182 -7.19 18.95 -5.48
CA ILE A 182 -5.88 18.30 -5.36
C ILE A 182 -5.14 18.85 -4.15
N GLN A 183 -4.77 17.95 -3.24
CA GLN A 183 -3.97 18.25 -2.07
C GLN A 183 -2.61 17.56 -2.15
N LEU A 184 -1.53 18.33 -2.17
CA LEU A 184 -0.19 17.76 -2.06
C LEU A 184 0.09 17.27 -0.64
N CYS A 185 0.71 16.11 -0.55
CA CYS A 185 1.09 15.53 0.73
C CYS A 185 2.19 16.36 1.40
N SER A 186 1.87 17.05 2.49
CA SER A 186 2.81 17.89 3.23
C SER A 186 4.03 17.10 3.71
N ILE A 187 3.87 15.83 4.05
CA ILE A 187 4.98 14.99 4.52
C ILE A 187 5.94 14.69 3.36
N HIS A 188 5.44 14.42 2.15
CA HIS A 188 6.29 14.26 0.97
C HIS A 188 7.02 15.57 0.63
N MET A 189 6.35 16.71 0.73
CA MET A 189 6.98 18.02 0.56
C MET A 189 8.10 18.26 1.57
N VAL A 190 7.89 17.91 2.84
CA VAL A 190 8.96 17.97 3.87
C VAL A 190 10.10 17.03 3.53
N ARG A 191 9.84 15.78 3.19
CA ARG A 191 10.88 14.80 2.79
C ARG A 191 11.69 15.29 1.59
N ASN A 192 11.02 15.87 0.59
CA ASN A 192 11.70 16.43 -0.58
C ASN A 192 12.56 17.63 -0.20
N SER A 193 12.09 18.48 0.69
CA SER A 193 12.88 19.61 1.22
C SER A 193 14.14 19.14 1.93
N LEU A 194 14.05 18.07 2.73
CA LEU A 194 15.18 17.53 3.49
C LEU A 194 16.29 16.90 2.63
N LYS A 195 16.03 16.58 1.36
CA LYS A 195 17.06 16.10 0.44
C LYS A 195 18.19 17.11 0.21
N TYR A 196 17.90 18.38 0.41
CA TYR A 196 18.85 19.50 0.23
C TYR A 196 19.44 20.02 1.55
N VAL A 197 19.07 19.41 2.70
CA VAL A 197 19.42 19.91 4.02
C VAL A 197 20.52 19.07 4.64
N ALA A 198 21.49 19.72 5.29
CA ALA A 198 22.48 19.00 6.08
C ALA A 198 21.84 18.38 7.34
N GLY A 199 22.26 17.14 7.70
CA GLY A 199 21.66 16.37 8.78
C GLY A 199 21.48 17.11 10.11
N LYS A 200 22.46 17.96 10.47
CA LYS A 200 22.41 18.82 11.68
C LYS A 200 21.23 19.81 11.70
N ASP A 201 20.73 20.21 10.52
CA ASP A 201 19.65 21.18 10.37
C ASP A 201 18.28 20.51 10.19
N TYR A 202 18.20 19.17 10.04
CA TYR A 202 16.95 18.44 9.80
C TYR A 202 15.85 18.78 10.79
N LYS A 203 16.15 18.74 12.08
CA LYS A 203 15.18 19.03 13.14
C LYS A 203 14.62 20.46 13.04
N ALA A 204 15.49 21.43 12.79
CA ALA A 204 15.12 22.83 12.73
C ALA A 204 14.30 23.13 11.46
N VAL A 205 14.67 22.57 10.30
CA VAL A 205 13.90 22.72 9.05
C VAL A 205 12.55 22.02 9.18
N THR A 206 12.50 20.78 9.68
CA THR A 206 11.24 20.06 9.87
C THR A 206 10.30 20.81 10.81
N SER A 207 10.80 21.32 11.93
CA SER A 207 9.99 22.12 12.88
C SER A 207 9.45 23.39 12.24
N GLY A 208 10.27 24.11 11.47
CA GLY A 208 9.83 25.32 10.76
C GLY A 208 8.79 25.05 9.69
N LEU A 209 8.95 23.98 8.88
CA LEU A 209 7.94 23.59 7.89
C LEU A 209 6.65 23.09 8.54
N LYS A 210 6.74 22.48 9.72
CA LYS A 210 5.58 22.02 10.47
C LYS A 210 4.66 23.20 10.85
N THR A 211 5.20 24.36 11.23
CA THR A 211 4.39 25.55 11.52
C THR A 211 3.64 26.08 10.30
N VAL A 212 4.16 25.84 9.09
CA VAL A 212 3.51 26.23 7.84
C VAL A 212 2.30 25.34 7.56
N TYR A 213 2.49 24.01 7.44
CA TYR A 213 1.39 23.12 7.02
C TYR A 213 0.38 22.79 8.14
N GLN A 214 0.69 23.09 9.38
CA GLN A 214 -0.23 22.97 10.52
C GLN A 214 -0.87 24.31 10.92
N ALA A 215 -0.63 25.36 10.18
CA ALA A 215 -1.25 26.66 10.43
C ALA A 215 -2.78 26.56 10.40
N PRO A 216 -3.49 27.36 11.22
CA PRO A 216 -4.96 27.32 11.26
C PRO A 216 -5.61 27.93 10.01
N THR A 217 -4.96 28.90 9.36
CA THR A 217 -5.44 29.60 8.16
C THR A 217 -4.34 29.74 7.11
N GLU A 218 -4.74 30.05 5.88
CA GLU A 218 -3.80 30.31 4.79
C GLU A 218 -2.89 31.51 5.14
N ASP A 219 -3.44 32.60 5.68
CA ASP A 219 -2.66 33.78 6.04
C ASP A 219 -1.58 33.47 7.09
N THR A 220 -1.95 32.69 8.11
CA THR A 220 -0.96 32.26 9.12
C THR A 220 0.07 31.30 8.55
N ALA A 221 -0.28 30.48 7.56
CA ALA A 221 0.68 29.64 6.84
C ALA A 221 1.67 30.47 6.01
N LEU A 222 1.19 31.53 5.36
CA LEU A 222 2.04 32.47 4.61
C LEU A 222 3.00 33.19 5.54
N MET A 223 2.50 33.71 6.66
CA MET A 223 3.35 34.37 7.68
C MET A 223 4.42 33.41 8.23
N ALA A 224 4.06 32.14 8.48
CA ALA A 224 5.00 31.12 8.92
C ALA A 224 6.04 30.80 7.84
N MET A 225 5.63 30.79 6.56
CA MET A 225 6.54 30.56 5.43
C MET A 225 7.51 31.74 5.24
N ASP A 226 7.05 32.98 5.42
CA ASP A 226 7.91 34.15 5.36
C ASP A 226 8.92 34.17 6.52
N ALA A 227 8.49 33.81 7.73
CA ALA A 227 9.37 33.64 8.86
C ALA A 227 10.41 32.54 8.64
N PHE A 228 9.99 31.41 8.06
CA PHE A 228 10.89 30.32 7.68
C PHE A 228 11.93 30.80 6.66
N ALA A 229 11.49 31.45 5.58
CA ALA A 229 12.35 31.96 4.52
C ALA A 229 13.41 32.94 5.07
N LYS A 230 12.99 33.90 5.92
CA LYS A 230 13.87 34.87 6.54
C LYS A 230 15.02 34.24 7.33
N VAL A 231 14.80 33.07 7.93
CA VAL A 231 15.80 32.38 8.75
C VAL A 231 16.62 31.37 7.96
N ARG A 232 16.08 30.83 6.85
CA ARG A 232 16.65 29.66 6.19
C ARG A 232 17.08 29.88 4.74
N ASP A 233 16.61 30.92 4.06
CA ASP A 233 16.84 31.10 2.63
C ASP A 233 18.29 31.43 2.29
N ASP A 234 19.06 32.00 3.21
CA ASP A 234 20.51 32.17 3.02
C ASP A 234 21.20 30.82 2.75
N LYS A 235 20.69 29.76 3.34
CA LYS A 235 21.31 28.42 3.26
C LYS A 235 20.53 27.44 2.37
N TYR A 236 19.21 27.54 2.35
CA TYR A 236 18.30 26.60 1.68
C TYR A 236 17.18 27.30 0.90
N PRO A 237 17.49 28.25 -0.04
CA PRO A 237 16.48 29.06 -0.72
C PRO A 237 15.53 28.24 -1.59
N GLN A 238 15.93 27.05 -2.03
CA GLN A 238 15.10 26.18 -2.86
C GLN A 238 13.88 25.63 -2.12
N ILE A 239 13.90 25.59 -0.78
CA ILE A 239 12.79 25.09 0.04
C ILE A 239 11.61 26.06 -0.06
N SER A 240 11.82 27.31 0.29
CA SER A 240 10.76 28.33 0.24
C SER A 240 10.22 28.54 -1.17
N LYS A 241 11.11 28.54 -2.20
CA LYS A 241 10.70 28.60 -3.60
C LYS A 241 9.78 27.44 -3.98
N SER A 242 10.14 26.20 -3.61
CA SER A 242 9.34 25.01 -3.92
C SER A 242 7.98 25.07 -3.22
N TRP A 243 7.92 25.43 -1.94
CA TRP A 243 6.66 25.52 -1.20
C TRP A 243 5.74 26.61 -1.76
N ARG A 244 6.28 27.76 -2.13
CA ARG A 244 5.51 28.84 -2.77
C ARG A 244 5.01 28.46 -4.17
N ALA A 245 5.81 27.74 -4.95
CA ALA A 245 5.42 27.27 -6.28
C ALA A 245 4.25 26.26 -6.24
N HIS A 246 4.12 25.49 -5.15
CA HIS A 246 3.05 24.51 -4.96
C HIS A 246 1.93 25.01 -4.03
N ARG A 247 1.87 26.32 -3.78
CA ARG A 247 0.95 26.94 -2.83
C ARG A 247 -0.50 26.54 -3.06
N GLU A 248 -0.99 26.62 -4.27
CA GLU A 248 -2.39 26.33 -4.60
C GLU A 248 -2.80 24.91 -4.15
N ASN A 249 -1.98 23.92 -4.44
CA ASN A 249 -2.24 22.52 -4.10
C ASN A 249 -1.90 22.18 -2.62
N LEU A 250 -1.16 23.04 -1.91
CA LEU A 250 -0.93 22.90 -0.47
C LEU A 250 -2.04 23.58 0.33
N ASN A 251 -2.58 24.66 -0.19
CA ASN A 251 -3.58 25.49 0.48
C ASN A 251 -5.00 24.94 0.40
N THR A 252 -5.25 23.94 -0.42
CA THR A 252 -6.55 23.22 -0.46
C THR A 252 -7.00 22.78 0.93
N LEU A 253 -6.06 22.40 1.79
CA LEU A 253 -6.36 22.05 3.19
C LEU A 253 -7.09 23.16 3.96
N PHE A 254 -6.76 24.43 3.73
CA PHE A 254 -7.31 25.54 4.52
C PHE A 254 -8.77 25.82 4.21
N SER A 255 -9.27 25.40 3.05
CA SER A 255 -10.70 25.48 2.71
C SER A 255 -11.55 24.38 3.39
N LEU A 256 -10.90 23.37 4.01
CA LEU A 256 -11.55 22.24 4.61
C LEU A 256 -11.80 22.43 6.11
N PRO A 257 -12.86 21.83 6.68
CA PRO A 257 -13.08 21.80 8.12
C PRO A 257 -11.88 21.21 8.89
N PRO A 258 -11.61 21.70 10.13
CA PRO A 258 -10.45 21.25 10.90
C PRO A 258 -10.33 19.73 11.10
N ASP A 259 -11.46 19.02 11.26
CA ASP A 259 -11.48 17.57 11.45
C ASP A 259 -11.09 16.83 10.16
N ILE A 260 -11.54 17.32 9.00
CA ILE A 260 -11.14 16.78 7.68
C ILE A 260 -9.65 17.05 7.45
N ARG A 261 -9.17 18.26 7.74
CA ARG A 261 -7.74 18.59 7.67
C ARG A 261 -6.92 17.64 8.53
N LYS A 262 -7.35 17.44 9.78
CA LYS A 262 -6.70 16.53 10.70
C LYS A 262 -6.65 15.11 10.14
N ALA A 263 -7.74 14.61 9.57
CA ALA A 263 -7.77 13.29 8.93
C ALA A 263 -6.77 13.19 7.77
N ILE A 264 -6.57 14.25 6.99
CA ILE A 264 -5.66 14.26 5.84
C ILE A 264 -4.18 14.23 6.27
N TYR A 265 -3.77 14.99 7.28
CA TYR A 265 -2.34 15.07 7.63
C TYR A 265 -1.93 14.35 8.93
N THR A 266 -2.85 13.95 9.82
CA THR A 266 -2.49 13.20 11.04
C THR A 266 -2.73 11.71 10.92
N THR A 267 -3.75 11.30 10.17
CA THR A 267 -3.99 9.91 9.80
C THR A 267 -3.62 9.71 8.35
N ASN A 268 -2.35 9.82 8.01
CA ASN A 268 -1.94 9.48 6.67
C ASN A 268 -2.20 7.98 6.45
N ALA A 269 -3.43 7.69 6.03
CA ALA A 269 -3.93 6.32 5.88
C ALA A 269 -3.02 5.54 4.93
N ILE A 270 -2.50 6.21 3.90
CA ILE A 270 -1.59 5.59 2.95
C ILE A 270 -0.18 5.42 3.53
N GLU A 271 0.29 6.31 4.41
CA GLU A 271 1.58 6.12 5.08
C GLU A 271 1.57 4.94 6.05
N SER A 272 0.46 4.75 6.77
CA SER A 272 0.24 3.59 7.62
C SER A 272 0.29 2.30 6.81
N LEU A 273 -0.40 2.29 5.66
CA LEU A 273 -0.38 1.18 4.71
C LEU A 273 1.02 0.96 4.13
N ASN A 274 1.68 2.02 3.70
CA ASN A 274 3.05 1.98 3.18
C ASN A 274 4.06 1.47 4.20
N SER A 275 3.87 1.81 5.48
CA SER A 275 4.72 1.31 6.57
C SER A 275 4.62 -0.22 6.69
N VAL A 276 3.41 -0.77 6.65
CA VAL A 276 3.18 -2.22 6.66
C VAL A 276 3.80 -2.88 5.43
N ILE A 277 3.55 -2.32 4.25
CA ILE A 277 4.12 -2.85 3.00
C ILE A 277 5.65 -2.80 3.05
N ARG A 278 6.24 -1.67 3.46
CA ARG A 278 7.70 -1.53 3.59
C ARG A 278 8.31 -2.52 4.57
N ALA A 279 7.62 -2.82 5.68
CA ALA A 279 8.07 -3.85 6.62
C ALA A 279 8.14 -5.24 5.97
N ALA A 280 7.13 -5.59 5.15
CA ALA A 280 7.08 -6.85 4.42
C ALA A 280 8.13 -6.93 3.30
N ILE A 281 8.30 -5.86 2.50
CA ILE A 281 9.24 -5.85 1.37
C ILE A 281 10.70 -5.68 1.81
N LYS A 282 10.98 -5.04 2.96
CA LYS A 282 12.34 -4.79 3.45
C LYS A 282 13.14 -6.07 3.67
N LYS A 283 12.48 -7.15 4.06
CA LYS A 283 13.12 -8.46 4.23
C LYS A 283 13.57 -9.06 2.90
N ARG A 284 12.89 -8.73 1.80
CA ARG A 284 13.21 -9.18 0.46
C ARG A 284 13.97 -8.10 -0.30
N LYS A 285 15.27 -8.22 -0.38
CA LYS A 285 16.13 -7.26 -1.10
C LYS A 285 15.79 -7.16 -2.59
N VAL A 286 15.41 -8.29 -3.22
CA VAL A 286 15.05 -8.40 -4.64
C VAL A 286 13.94 -9.43 -4.79
N PHE A 287 12.92 -9.10 -5.55
CA PHE A 287 11.84 -10.02 -5.90
C PHE A 287 12.18 -10.80 -7.18
N PRO A 288 11.88 -12.10 -7.24
CA PRO A 288 12.15 -12.91 -8.43
C PRO A 288 11.26 -12.56 -9.62
N THR A 289 10.01 -12.11 -9.39
CA THR A 289 9.01 -11.77 -10.42
C THR A 289 8.05 -10.70 -9.94
N ASP A 290 7.35 -10.05 -10.87
CA ASP A 290 6.26 -9.11 -10.58
C ASP A 290 5.13 -9.76 -9.77
N ASP A 291 4.79 -11.00 -10.05
CA ASP A 291 3.78 -11.76 -9.31
C ASP A 291 4.19 -11.93 -7.84
N SER A 292 5.47 -12.14 -7.56
CA SER A 292 5.95 -12.25 -6.19
C SER A 292 5.81 -10.94 -5.42
N VAL A 293 5.97 -9.79 -6.09
CA VAL A 293 5.69 -8.47 -5.51
C VAL A 293 4.22 -8.34 -5.17
N ARG A 294 3.34 -8.60 -6.14
CA ARG A 294 1.88 -8.50 -5.95
C ARG A 294 1.38 -9.39 -4.82
N LYS A 295 1.83 -10.64 -4.75
CA LYS A 295 1.46 -11.59 -3.69
C LYS A 295 1.86 -11.09 -2.30
N VAL A 296 3.11 -10.64 -2.13
CA VAL A 296 3.60 -10.16 -0.83
C VAL A 296 2.85 -8.92 -0.38
N ILE A 297 2.68 -7.94 -1.26
CA ILE A 297 2.00 -6.70 -0.93
C ILE A 297 0.53 -6.97 -0.61
N TYR A 298 -0.16 -7.75 -1.43
CA TYR A 298 -1.55 -8.11 -1.18
C TYR A 298 -1.74 -8.81 0.16
N LEU A 299 -0.89 -9.79 0.47
CA LEU A 299 -0.96 -10.52 1.74
C LEU A 299 -0.62 -9.63 2.94
N ALA A 300 0.36 -8.72 2.81
CA ALA A 300 0.68 -7.77 3.85
C ALA A 300 -0.49 -6.82 4.13
N ILE A 301 -1.15 -6.32 3.09
CA ILE A 301 -2.35 -5.48 3.20
C ILE A 301 -3.50 -6.27 3.84
N LYS A 302 -3.71 -7.52 3.41
CA LYS A 302 -4.75 -8.41 3.94
C LYS A 302 -4.55 -8.70 5.43
N ASP A 303 -3.32 -8.93 5.86
CA ASP A 303 -2.99 -9.16 7.26
C ASP A 303 -3.19 -7.89 8.11
N ALA A 304 -2.73 -6.74 7.60
CA ALA A 304 -2.95 -5.44 8.24
C ALA A 304 -4.44 -5.04 8.33
N SER A 305 -5.26 -5.50 7.39
CA SER A 305 -6.70 -5.24 7.40
C SER A 305 -7.42 -5.89 8.57
N LYS A 306 -6.92 -7.03 9.07
CA LYS A 306 -7.43 -7.67 10.30
C LYS A 306 -7.25 -6.77 11.52
N ASN A 307 -6.23 -5.90 11.51
CA ASN A 307 -5.89 -4.95 12.55
C ASN A 307 -6.47 -3.53 12.30
N GLY A 308 -7.41 -3.38 11.38
CA GLY A 308 -8.12 -2.12 11.14
C GLY A 308 -7.39 -1.09 10.27
N VAL A 309 -6.24 -1.42 9.68
CA VAL A 309 -5.47 -0.49 8.83
C VAL A 309 -6.21 -0.17 7.53
N CYS A 310 -6.92 -1.15 6.96
CA CYS A 310 -7.75 -1.00 5.77
C CYS A 310 -8.83 -2.07 5.77
N ARG A 311 -10.10 -1.75 5.49
CA ARG A 311 -11.16 -2.77 5.37
C ARG A 311 -11.26 -3.32 3.95
N SER A 312 -11.56 -4.61 3.84
CA SER A 312 -11.88 -5.26 2.58
C SER A 312 -13.40 -5.44 2.47
N ARG A 313 -14.01 -4.87 1.44
CA ARG A 313 -15.46 -5.00 1.16
C ARG A 313 -15.85 -6.32 0.48
N THR A 314 -14.94 -7.26 0.30
CA THR A 314 -15.34 -8.60 -0.16
C THR A 314 -15.96 -9.34 1.01
N GLY A 315 -17.23 -9.74 0.86
CA GLY A 315 -18.00 -10.45 1.85
C GLY A 315 -17.24 -11.63 2.45
N GLY A 316 -17.33 -11.74 3.77
CA GLY A 316 -17.03 -12.96 4.49
C GLY A 316 -15.57 -13.19 4.87
N TRP A 317 -15.05 -12.38 5.79
CA TRP A 317 -14.06 -12.86 6.73
C TRP A 317 -14.78 -13.17 8.05
N ARG A 318 -15.46 -14.31 8.11
CA ARG A 318 -15.79 -15.00 9.37
C ARG A 318 -14.78 -16.11 9.57
#